data_ffe4c952574d896eec2eb608f1b9b0af
#
_entry.id   ffe4c952574d896eec2eb608f1b9b0af
#
_cell.length_a   1.000
_cell.length_b   1.000
_cell.length_c   1.000
_cell.angle_alpha   90.00
_cell.angle_beta   90.00
_cell.angle_gamma   90.00
#
_symmetry.space_group_name_H-M   'P 1'
#
loop_
_entity.id
_entity.type
_entity.pdbx_description
1 polymer ?
#
loop_
_entity_poly.entity_id
_entity_poly.type
_entity_poly.pdbx_seq_one_letter_code
_entity_poly.pdbx_strand_id
1 'polypeptide(L)'
;FTDEVGNLALDYNILENKREVTNLKEKSLAVKSINALLEYLNETQMTSLEHINTITIYNLSKYMALDINARRNLEITEKMRDKSKKGTLLWVLDKTSTSMGGRLLRRWLNDPLLEVKDIQERLDAVKELKDNMMLRGEITDTLKKVYDIERLAGKMTYGNANARDMITLKNSLERLP
;
A
#
# COMPACT_ATOMS: atom_id res chain seq x y z
N PHE A 1 -24.10 2.34 -24.98
CA PHE A 1 -23.11 2.62 -23.90
C PHE A 1 -21.72 2.97 -24.43
N THR A 2 -21.39 2.70 -25.70
CA THR A 2 -20.04 2.87 -26.25
C THR A 2 -19.83 4.20 -26.97
N ASP A 3 -20.86 4.94 -27.31
CA ASP A 3 -20.75 6.14 -28.16
C ASP A 3 -20.73 7.48 -27.37
N GLU A 4 -21.24 7.51 -26.15
CA GLU A 4 -21.18 8.72 -25.32
C GLU A 4 -19.87 8.89 -24.53
N VAL A 5 -19.15 7.81 -24.28
CA VAL A 5 -17.84 7.83 -23.57
C VAL A 5 -16.71 8.38 -24.48
N GLY A 6 -16.95 8.46 -25.80
CA GLY A 6 -15.96 8.94 -26.78
C GLY A 6 -15.63 10.43 -26.72
N ASN A 7 -16.48 11.24 -26.10
CA ASN A 7 -16.38 12.69 -26.09
C ASN A 7 -16.22 13.32 -24.67
N LEU A 8 -15.90 12.55 -23.66
CA LEU A 8 -15.44 13.13 -22.40
C LEU A 8 -14.15 13.90 -22.71
N ALA A 9 -14.29 15.20 -22.83
CA ALA A 9 -13.14 16.10 -22.89
C ALA A 9 -12.27 15.76 -21.69
N LEU A 10 -11.00 15.47 -21.97
CA LEU A 10 -9.98 15.25 -20.94
C LEU A 10 -9.91 16.52 -20.09
N ASP A 11 -10.71 16.59 -19.04
CA ASP A 11 -10.69 17.72 -18.14
C ASP A 11 -9.45 17.58 -17.23
N TYR A 12 -8.31 17.97 -17.82
CA TYR A 12 -7.03 18.01 -17.10
C TYR A 12 -7.10 18.91 -15.87
N ASN A 13 -8.08 19.83 -15.79
CA ASN A 13 -8.23 20.74 -14.67
C ASN A 13 -8.54 20.01 -13.36
N ILE A 14 -9.24 18.88 -13.40
CA ILE A 14 -9.51 18.07 -12.20
C ILE A 14 -8.21 17.38 -11.73
N LEU A 15 -7.31 17.08 -12.66
CA LEU A 15 -6.04 16.41 -12.36
C LEU A 15 -4.90 17.39 -12.07
N GLU A 16 -4.92 18.61 -12.63
CA GLU A 16 -3.88 19.63 -12.41
C GLU A 16 -3.88 20.18 -10.97
N ASN A 17 -5.01 20.15 -10.28
CA ASN A 17 -5.09 20.50 -8.87
C ASN A 17 -4.55 19.38 -7.93
N LYS A 18 -4.16 18.22 -8.45
CA LYS A 18 -3.67 17.08 -7.68
C LYS A 18 -2.17 16.90 -7.91
N ARG A 19 -1.39 17.17 -6.91
CA ARG A 19 0.05 17.46 -6.91
C ARG A 19 1.04 16.40 -7.42
N GLU A 20 0.68 15.27 -8.01
CA GLU A 20 1.64 14.28 -8.54
C GLU A 20 1.15 13.56 -9.80
N VAL A 21 0.80 14.33 -10.83
CA VAL A 21 0.43 13.76 -12.14
C VAL A 21 1.62 13.83 -13.13
N THR A 22 2.77 13.36 -12.70
CA THR A 22 3.92 13.19 -13.61
C THR A 22 3.73 11.92 -14.45
N ASN A 23 3.63 12.07 -15.77
CA ASN A 23 3.53 11.02 -16.82
C ASN A 23 2.14 10.40 -17.11
N LEU A 24 1.03 11.01 -16.71
CA LEU A 24 -0.30 10.56 -17.15
C LEU A 24 -0.64 11.00 -18.57
N LYS A 25 -0.02 12.07 -19.10
CA LYS A 25 -0.29 12.61 -20.46
C LYS A 25 -0.13 11.56 -21.57
N GLU A 26 0.75 10.59 -21.38
CA GLU A 26 0.98 9.50 -22.35
C GLU A 26 0.00 8.31 -22.20
N LYS A 27 -0.83 8.29 -21.14
CA LYS A 27 -1.73 7.18 -20.81
C LYS A 27 -3.21 7.59 -20.90
N SER A 28 -3.65 7.96 -22.08
CA SER A 28 -5.01 8.48 -22.31
C SER A 28 -6.15 7.61 -21.76
N LEU A 29 -6.02 6.28 -21.82
CA LEU A 29 -7.01 5.34 -21.28
C LEU A 29 -7.08 5.38 -19.76
N ALA A 30 -5.93 5.49 -19.08
CA ALA A 30 -5.89 5.58 -17.63
C ALA A 30 -6.53 6.89 -17.16
N VAL A 31 -6.26 8.00 -17.83
CA VAL A 31 -6.87 9.31 -17.53
C VAL A 31 -8.39 9.27 -17.71
N LYS A 32 -8.89 8.66 -18.78
CA LYS A 32 -10.34 8.49 -19.00
C LYS A 32 -10.99 7.67 -17.88
N SER A 33 -10.36 6.58 -17.47
CA SER A 33 -10.85 5.72 -16.37
C SER A 33 -10.87 6.44 -15.03
N ILE A 34 -9.86 7.26 -14.75
CA ILE A 34 -9.77 8.06 -13.52
C ILE A 34 -10.88 9.12 -13.51
N ASN A 35 -11.08 9.84 -14.62
CA ASN A 35 -12.12 10.86 -14.72
C ASN A 35 -13.51 10.26 -14.53
N ALA A 36 -13.82 9.14 -15.19
CA ALA A 36 -15.09 8.45 -15.02
C ALA A 36 -15.31 7.99 -13.57
N LEU A 37 -14.26 7.50 -12.89
CA LEU A 37 -14.33 7.11 -11.49
C LEU A 37 -14.58 8.33 -10.58
N LEU A 38 -13.88 9.44 -10.80
CA LEU A 38 -14.04 10.66 -10.00
C LEU A 38 -15.45 11.27 -10.20
N GLU A 39 -15.96 11.27 -11.42
CA GLU A 39 -17.31 11.71 -11.74
C GLU A 39 -18.36 10.84 -11.01
N TYR A 40 -18.25 9.53 -11.12
CA TYR A 40 -19.11 8.61 -10.38
C TYR A 40 -19.06 8.83 -8.87
N LEU A 41 -17.88 9.06 -8.30
CA LEU A 41 -17.73 9.34 -6.87
C LEU A 41 -18.36 10.69 -6.48
N ASN A 42 -18.23 11.73 -7.30
CA ASN A 42 -18.88 13.01 -7.06
C ASN A 42 -20.41 12.89 -7.04
N GLU A 43 -20.98 12.12 -7.95
CA GLU A 43 -22.44 11.91 -8.03
C GLU A 43 -22.97 11.06 -6.86
N THR A 44 -22.22 10.08 -6.41
CA THR A 44 -22.71 9.09 -5.43
C THR A 44 -22.40 9.43 -3.99
N GLN A 45 -21.28 10.10 -3.71
CA GLN A 45 -20.80 10.30 -2.32
C GLN A 45 -21.40 11.53 -1.64
N MET A 46 -21.94 12.51 -2.38
CA MET A 46 -22.48 13.77 -1.84
C MET A 46 -21.56 14.52 -0.88
N THR A 47 -20.26 14.15 -0.84
CA THR A 47 -19.23 14.74 0.02
C THR A 47 -18.05 15.22 -0.82
N SER A 48 -17.34 16.24 -0.34
CA SER A 48 -16.12 16.72 -1.01
C SER A 48 -15.08 15.61 -1.15
N LEU A 49 -14.56 15.42 -2.37
CA LEU A 49 -13.50 14.46 -2.68
C LEU A 49 -12.08 15.04 -2.45
N GLU A 50 -11.95 16.11 -1.66
CA GLU A 50 -10.67 16.78 -1.38
C GLU A 50 -9.62 15.86 -0.75
N HIS A 51 -10.07 14.81 -0.06
CA HIS A 51 -9.19 13.79 0.52
C HIS A 51 -8.53 12.88 -0.53
N ILE A 52 -9.08 12.78 -1.75
CA ILE A 52 -8.48 12.04 -2.87
C ILE A 52 -7.57 12.99 -3.64
N ASN A 53 -6.36 13.20 -3.15
CA ASN A 53 -5.42 14.18 -3.70
C ASN A 53 -4.20 13.57 -4.39
N THR A 54 -4.05 12.25 -4.37
CA THR A 54 -2.88 11.56 -4.91
C THR A 54 -3.29 10.43 -5.85
N ILE A 55 -2.66 10.37 -7.02
CA ILE A 55 -2.81 9.28 -7.99
C ILE A 55 -1.44 8.61 -8.14
N THR A 56 -1.34 7.36 -7.73
CA THR A 56 -0.09 6.60 -7.84
C THR A 56 -0.14 5.66 -9.03
N ILE A 57 0.83 5.81 -9.93
CA ILE A 57 1.01 4.88 -11.05
C ILE A 57 1.94 3.77 -10.59
N TYR A 58 1.46 2.55 -10.63
CA TYR A 58 2.31 1.38 -10.41
C TYR A 58 2.51 0.61 -11.71
N ASN A 59 3.72 0.08 -11.88
CA ASN A 59 4.08 -0.70 -13.06
C ASN A 59 4.12 -2.19 -12.68
N LEU A 60 3.24 -2.97 -13.28
CA LEU A 60 3.19 -4.42 -13.05
C LEU A 60 4.46 -5.13 -13.52
N SER A 61 5.19 -4.56 -14.47
CA SER A 61 6.44 -5.15 -14.96
C SER A 61 7.60 -5.14 -13.96
N LYS A 62 7.48 -4.41 -12.84
CA LYS A 62 8.45 -4.43 -11.74
C LYS A 62 8.40 -5.71 -10.91
N TYR A 63 7.32 -6.45 -10.99
CA TYR A 63 7.06 -7.58 -10.13
C TYR A 63 6.97 -8.88 -10.94
N MET A 64 7.45 -9.96 -10.34
CA MET A 64 7.29 -11.30 -10.90
C MET A 64 5.80 -11.67 -10.94
N ALA A 65 5.28 -11.98 -12.11
CA ALA A 65 3.91 -12.42 -12.28
C ALA A 65 3.77 -13.85 -11.72
N LEU A 66 3.28 -13.94 -10.49
CA LEU A 66 2.89 -15.21 -9.89
C LEU A 66 1.40 -15.42 -10.12
N ASP A 67 1.02 -16.43 -10.88
CA ASP A 67 -0.37 -16.78 -11.05
C ASP A 67 -0.99 -17.35 -9.75
N ILE A 68 -2.29 -17.49 -9.73
CA ILE A 68 -3.03 -17.96 -8.55
C ILE A 68 -2.65 -19.39 -8.17
N ASN A 69 -2.32 -20.23 -9.15
CA ASN A 69 -1.93 -21.62 -8.92
C ASN A 69 -0.51 -21.69 -8.35
N ALA A 70 0.42 -20.90 -8.88
CA ALA A 70 1.77 -20.81 -8.34
C ALA A 70 1.76 -20.35 -6.89
N ARG A 71 1.02 -19.27 -6.56
CA ARG A 71 0.89 -18.77 -5.17
C ARG A 71 0.31 -19.84 -4.24
N ARG A 72 -0.70 -20.55 -4.70
CA ARG A 72 -1.38 -21.61 -3.95
C ARG A 72 -0.46 -22.82 -3.73
N ASN A 73 0.21 -23.29 -4.76
CA ASN A 73 1.07 -24.47 -4.70
C ASN A 73 2.34 -24.22 -3.86
N LEU A 74 2.87 -22.99 -3.88
CA LEU A 74 4.00 -22.59 -3.05
C LEU A 74 3.62 -22.32 -1.58
N GLU A 75 2.33 -22.33 -1.26
CA GLU A 75 1.81 -22.04 0.10
C GLU A 75 2.44 -20.78 0.71
N ILE A 76 2.53 -19.71 -0.07
CA ILE A 76 3.25 -18.48 0.32
C ILE A 76 2.59 -17.84 1.54
N THR A 77 1.26 -17.66 1.52
CA THR A 77 0.53 -16.93 2.57
C THR A 77 -0.49 -17.79 3.30
N GLU A 78 -0.98 -18.86 2.69
CA GLU A 78 -1.94 -19.80 3.25
C GLU A 78 -1.73 -21.20 2.71
N LYS A 79 -2.04 -22.21 3.51
CA LYS A 79 -1.97 -23.60 3.10
C LYS A 79 -3.05 -23.94 2.08
N MET A 80 -2.72 -24.85 1.18
CA MET A 80 -3.66 -25.32 0.16
C MET A 80 -4.84 -26.10 0.77
N ARG A 81 -4.59 -26.89 1.81
CA ARG A 81 -5.55 -27.82 2.39
C ARG A 81 -6.58 -27.17 3.30
N ASP A 82 -6.14 -26.37 4.27
CA ASP A 82 -6.98 -25.85 5.36
C ASP A 82 -7.01 -24.32 5.44
N LYS A 83 -6.36 -23.64 4.49
CA LYS A 83 -6.24 -22.18 4.46
C LYS A 83 -5.59 -21.56 5.69
N SER A 84 -4.98 -22.38 6.54
CA SER A 84 -4.28 -21.88 7.73
C SER A 84 -2.97 -21.17 7.34
N LYS A 85 -2.58 -20.19 8.16
CA LYS A 85 -1.32 -19.46 8.00
C LYS A 85 -0.12 -20.25 8.51
N LYS A 86 -0.32 -21.12 9.51
CA LYS A 86 0.76 -21.86 10.19
C LYS A 86 1.46 -22.82 9.23
N GLY A 87 2.78 -22.71 9.11
CA GLY A 87 3.60 -23.56 8.24
C GLY A 87 3.77 -23.01 6.81
N THR A 88 3.26 -21.82 6.50
CA THR A 88 3.51 -21.12 5.23
C THR A 88 4.82 -20.35 5.25
N LEU A 89 5.31 -19.90 4.08
CA LEU A 89 6.50 -19.05 3.99
C LEU A 89 6.29 -17.75 4.81
N LEU A 90 5.13 -17.12 4.68
CA LEU A 90 4.78 -15.93 5.47
C LEU A 90 4.85 -16.20 6.97
N TRP A 91 4.36 -17.34 7.44
CA TRP A 91 4.39 -17.68 8.87
C TRP A 91 5.81 -17.81 9.43
N VAL A 92 6.73 -18.37 8.64
CA VAL A 92 8.15 -18.52 9.03
C VAL A 92 8.83 -17.16 9.13
N LEU A 93 8.60 -16.28 8.13
CA LEU A 93 9.28 -14.99 8.00
C LEU A 93 8.65 -13.88 8.83
N ASP A 94 7.37 -13.99 9.19
CA ASP A 94 6.64 -12.92 9.91
C ASP A 94 7.10 -12.82 11.37
N LYS A 95 8.10 -11.99 11.57
CA LYS A 95 8.60 -11.53 12.86
C LYS A 95 8.41 -10.03 13.04
N THR A 96 7.46 -9.46 12.31
CA THR A 96 7.19 -8.02 12.30
C THR A 96 6.65 -7.54 13.64
N SER A 97 7.05 -6.34 14.05
CA SER A 97 6.63 -5.73 15.32
C SER A 97 5.33 -4.93 15.20
N THR A 98 4.88 -4.63 13.96
CA THR A 98 3.69 -3.82 13.69
C THR A 98 2.77 -4.50 12.69
N SER A 99 1.46 -4.21 12.77
CA SER A 99 0.49 -4.70 11.79
C SER A 99 0.77 -4.20 10.37
N MET A 100 1.26 -2.95 10.25
CA MET A 100 1.68 -2.36 8.96
C MET A 100 2.84 -3.14 8.36
N GLY A 101 3.86 -3.47 9.17
CA GLY A 101 4.99 -4.31 8.74
C GLY A 101 4.55 -5.69 8.27
N GLY A 102 3.62 -6.33 8.98
CA GLY A 102 3.07 -7.62 8.57
C GLY A 102 2.33 -7.55 7.23
N ARG A 103 1.55 -6.48 6.98
CA ARG A 103 0.91 -6.24 5.68
C ARG A 103 1.95 -6.02 4.57
N LEU A 104 2.99 -5.24 4.84
CA LEU A 104 4.06 -4.99 3.87
C LEU A 104 4.82 -6.27 3.53
N LEU A 105 5.19 -7.08 4.54
CA LEU A 105 5.85 -8.36 4.31
C LEU A 105 4.98 -9.29 3.46
N ARG A 106 3.69 -9.39 3.76
CA ARG A 106 2.75 -10.18 2.95
C ARG A 106 2.71 -9.71 1.49
N ARG A 107 2.69 -8.38 1.28
CA ARG A 107 2.73 -7.79 -0.06
C ARG A 107 4.03 -8.14 -0.78
N TRP A 108 5.18 -8.02 -0.12
CA TRP A 108 6.47 -8.35 -0.72
C TRP A 108 6.59 -9.81 -1.15
N LEU A 109 5.98 -10.72 -0.39
CA LEU A 109 5.96 -12.15 -0.73
C LEU A 109 5.00 -12.46 -1.89
N ASN A 110 3.90 -11.73 -2.00
CA ASN A 110 2.95 -11.90 -3.09
C ASN A 110 3.44 -11.27 -4.40
N ASP A 111 4.22 -10.21 -4.31
CA ASP A 111 4.69 -9.40 -5.43
C ASP A 111 6.23 -9.28 -5.38
N PRO A 112 6.98 -10.39 -5.68
CA PRO A 112 8.43 -10.38 -5.66
C PRO A 112 9.00 -9.44 -6.72
N LEU A 113 10.10 -8.77 -6.40
CA LEU A 113 10.78 -7.86 -7.33
C LEU A 113 11.50 -8.64 -8.43
N LEU A 114 11.62 -8.03 -9.62
CA LEU A 114 12.39 -8.54 -10.75
C LEU A 114 13.72 -7.82 -10.91
N GLU A 115 13.75 -6.51 -10.64
CA GLU A 115 14.94 -5.70 -10.84
C GLU A 115 16.01 -6.03 -9.80
N VAL A 116 17.19 -6.42 -10.26
CA VAL A 116 18.32 -6.81 -9.40
C VAL A 116 18.73 -5.68 -8.47
N LYS A 117 18.68 -4.44 -8.93
CA LYS A 117 19.02 -3.27 -8.14
C LYS A 117 18.09 -3.13 -6.92
N ASP A 118 16.78 -3.21 -7.15
CA ASP A 118 15.77 -3.08 -6.08
C ASP A 118 15.87 -4.25 -5.07
N ILE A 119 16.20 -5.45 -5.57
CA ILE A 119 16.47 -6.62 -4.71
C ILE A 119 17.71 -6.39 -3.85
N GLN A 120 18.80 -5.90 -4.46
CA GLN A 120 20.05 -5.67 -3.75
C GLN A 120 19.90 -4.61 -2.67
N GLU A 121 19.18 -3.51 -2.93
CA GLU A 121 18.88 -2.48 -1.92
C GLU A 121 18.16 -3.06 -0.70
N ARG A 122 17.20 -3.99 -0.90
CA ARG A 122 16.54 -4.67 0.24
C ARG A 122 17.49 -5.60 0.99
N LEU A 123 18.34 -6.33 0.27
CA LEU A 123 19.32 -7.24 0.88
C LEU A 123 20.36 -6.46 1.69
N ASP A 124 20.81 -5.31 1.20
CA ASP A 124 21.76 -4.45 1.89
C ASP A 124 21.17 -3.90 3.19
N ALA A 125 19.90 -3.44 3.18
CA ALA A 125 19.20 -3.03 4.39
C ALA A 125 19.05 -4.17 5.40
N VAL A 126 18.72 -5.38 4.96
CA VAL A 126 18.65 -6.57 5.82
C VAL A 126 20.03 -6.89 6.41
N LYS A 127 21.09 -6.79 5.60
CA LYS A 127 22.47 -7.04 6.04
C LYS A 127 22.89 -6.03 7.11
N GLU A 128 22.64 -4.75 6.89
CA GLU A 128 22.95 -3.69 7.86
C GLU A 128 22.28 -3.97 9.22
N LEU A 129 20.98 -4.27 9.24
CA LEU A 129 20.25 -4.59 10.47
C LEU A 129 20.67 -5.93 11.10
N LYS A 130 21.12 -6.89 10.29
CA LYS A 130 21.66 -8.15 10.77
C LYS A 130 22.99 -7.94 11.49
N ASP A 131 23.86 -7.16 10.90
CA ASP A 131 25.23 -6.93 11.39
C ASP A 131 25.23 -5.95 12.58
N ASN A 132 24.26 -5.05 12.68
CA ASN A 132 24.10 -4.11 13.80
C ASN A 132 22.96 -4.51 14.74
N MET A 133 23.30 -5.35 15.71
CA MET A 133 22.33 -5.88 16.69
C MET A 133 21.74 -4.76 17.58
N MET A 134 22.54 -3.74 17.93
CA MET A 134 22.09 -2.63 18.78
C MET A 134 21.01 -1.80 18.05
N LEU A 135 21.31 -1.34 16.83
CA LEU A 135 20.36 -0.60 16.00
C LEU A 135 19.08 -1.39 15.76
N ARG A 136 19.20 -2.67 15.45
CA ARG A 136 18.02 -3.54 15.27
C ARG A 136 17.18 -3.63 16.55
N GLY A 137 17.79 -3.70 17.71
CA GLY A 137 17.10 -3.69 19.02
C GLY A 137 16.34 -2.40 19.24
N GLU A 138 16.97 -1.26 19.06
CA GLU A 138 16.38 0.08 19.22
C GLU A 138 15.19 0.29 18.28
N ILE A 139 15.34 -0.05 17.00
CA ILE A 139 14.25 0.02 16.01
C ILE A 139 13.09 -0.89 16.43
N THR A 140 13.38 -2.13 16.84
CA THR A 140 12.35 -3.08 17.25
C THR A 140 11.56 -2.56 18.45
N ASP A 141 12.23 -2.00 19.46
CA ASP A 141 11.58 -1.48 20.67
C ASP A 141 10.79 -0.19 20.40
N THR A 142 11.25 0.62 19.46
CA THR A 142 10.49 1.77 18.97
C THR A 142 9.23 1.32 18.23
N LEU A 143 9.37 0.41 17.30
CA LEU A 143 8.23 -0.10 16.50
C LEU A 143 7.15 -0.80 17.34
N LYS A 144 7.52 -1.48 18.43
CA LYS A 144 6.53 -2.09 19.36
C LYS A 144 5.58 -1.07 19.99
N LYS A 145 5.98 0.20 20.05
CA LYS A 145 5.21 1.30 20.65
C LYS A 145 4.37 2.06 19.59
N VAL A 146 4.54 1.72 18.32
CA VAL A 146 3.81 2.34 17.20
C VAL A 146 2.57 1.51 16.90
N TYR A 147 1.42 2.13 17.02
CA TYR A 147 0.14 1.51 16.65
C TYR A 147 -0.09 1.56 15.13
N ASP A 148 -1.19 0.97 14.69
CA ASP A 148 -1.57 0.92 13.27
C ASP A 148 -2.01 2.31 12.79
N ILE A 149 -1.05 3.13 12.38
CA ILE A 149 -1.25 4.52 11.93
C ILE A 149 -2.19 4.55 10.71
N GLU A 150 -2.02 3.62 9.78
CA GLU A 150 -2.83 3.55 8.57
C GLU A 150 -4.32 3.32 8.89
N ARG A 151 -4.61 2.43 9.83
CA ARG A 151 -5.97 2.16 10.29
C ARG A 151 -6.55 3.34 11.08
N LEU A 152 -5.74 3.99 11.91
CA LEU A 152 -6.16 5.17 12.68
C LEU A 152 -6.44 6.36 11.75
N ALA A 153 -5.59 6.61 10.78
CA ALA A 153 -5.81 7.63 9.75
C ALA A 153 -7.11 7.37 8.97
N GLY A 154 -7.35 6.12 8.56
CA GLY A 154 -8.60 5.74 7.91
C GLY A 154 -9.84 6.04 8.76
N LYS A 155 -9.81 5.72 10.07
CA LYS A 155 -10.91 6.07 10.99
C LYS A 155 -11.18 7.59 11.07
N MET A 156 -10.12 8.41 11.03
CA MET A 156 -10.26 9.87 11.04
C MET A 156 -10.89 10.38 9.75
N THR A 157 -10.43 9.88 8.61
CA THR A 157 -10.99 10.24 7.30
C THR A 157 -12.48 9.93 7.21
N TYR A 158 -12.90 8.79 7.76
CA TYR A 158 -14.32 8.39 7.78
C TYR A 158 -15.15 9.02 8.91
N GLY A 159 -14.56 9.87 9.75
CA GLY A 159 -15.26 10.51 10.87
C GLY A 159 -15.62 9.58 12.04
N ASN A 160 -15.09 8.35 12.05
CA ASN A 160 -15.40 7.32 13.07
C ASN A 160 -14.37 7.28 14.21
N ALA A 161 -13.43 8.23 14.24
CA ALA A 161 -12.38 8.28 15.25
C ALA A 161 -12.94 8.87 16.57
N ASN A 162 -12.61 8.22 17.67
CA ASN A 162 -12.86 8.74 19.00
C ASN A 162 -11.61 9.43 19.59
N ALA A 163 -11.75 10.12 20.73
CA ALA A 163 -10.65 10.82 21.38
C ALA A 163 -9.47 9.90 21.73
N ARG A 164 -9.73 8.63 22.08
CA ARG A 164 -8.70 7.64 22.37
C ARG A 164 -7.92 7.28 21.10
N ASP A 165 -8.59 7.15 19.96
CA ASP A 165 -7.93 6.91 18.66
C ASP A 165 -6.99 8.07 18.31
N MET A 166 -7.39 9.33 18.56
CA MET A 166 -6.56 10.52 18.33
C MET A 166 -5.31 10.55 19.21
N ILE A 167 -5.47 10.26 20.50
CA ILE A 167 -4.33 10.17 21.43
C ILE A 167 -3.37 9.04 21.01
N THR A 168 -3.92 7.90 20.60
CA THR A 168 -3.12 6.77 20.14
C THR A 168 -2.34 7.12 18.87
N LEU A 169 -2.96 7.83 17.92
CA LEU A 169 -2.26 8.32 16.73
C LEU A 169 -1.17 9.32 17.09
N LYS A 170 -1.47 10.32 17.92
CA LYS A 170 -0.49 11.29 18.41
C LYS A 170 0.74 10.58 19.00
N ASN A 171 0.52 9.67 19.96
CA ASN A 171 1.60 8.94 20.62
C ASN A 171 2.42 8.08 19.65
N SER A 172 1.80 7.56 18.57
CA SER A 172 2.50 6.80 17.54
C SER A 172 3.36 7.70 16.66
N LEU A 173 2.85 8.88 16.28
CA LEU A 173 3.58 9.85 15.46
C LEU A 173 4.77 10.47 16.21
N GLU A 174 4.64 10.73 17.51
CA GLU A 174 5.74 11.24 18.34
C GLU A 174 6.90 10.25 18.52
N ARG A 175 6.72 8.99 18.14
CA ARG A 175 7.77 7.96 18.17
C ARG A 175 8.55 7.81 16.86
N LEU A 176 8.01 8.39 15.80
CA LEU A 176 8.70 8.40 14.51
C LEU A 176 9.76 9.50 14.51
N PRO A 177 10.91 9.26 13.86
CA PRO A 177 11.98 10.24 13.74
C PRO A 177 11.58 11.44 12.90
#